data_8ad764a1a37404508f2e5dccfda31ad5
#
_entry.id   8ad764a1a37404508f2e5dccfda31ad5
#
_cell.length_a   1.000
_cell.length_b   1.000
_cell.length_c   1.000
_cell.angle_alpha   90.00
_cell.angle_beta   90.00
_cell.angle_gamma   90.00
#
_symmetry.space_group_name_H-M   'P 1'
#
loop_
_entity.id
_entity.type
_entity.pdbx_description
1 polymer ?
#
loop_
_entity_poly.entity_id
_entity_poly.type
_entity_poly.pdbx_seq_one_letter_code
_entity_poly.pdbx_strand_id
1 'polypeptide(L)'
;MDKINWCASKRGGLTLVEPNANLAEAYIKKAEEALESVRVNIIKDWKISTAYHAIYFSLYALLVKIGVKCEIHSCTIEFARQFLNEYFSEDELDFTEDSLKARIDSQYYIDRAVSDAQYNKMVKNAPEFLVKCKSILVKLNEKKINEIRKKCRDRIK
;
A
#
# COMPACT_ATOMS: atom_id res chain seq x y z
N MET A 1 -17.83 -14.55 6.45
CA MET A 1 -16.49 -14.59 5.80
C MET A 1 -15.71 -13.36 6.28
N ASP A 2 -14.54 -13.54 6.81
CA ASP A 2 -13.70 -12.41 7.18
C ASP A 2 -13.08 -11.71 5.94
N LYS A 3 -12.54 -10.49 6.14
CA LYS A 3 -12.08 -9.63 5.06
C LYS A 3 -10.97 -10.26 4.22
N ILE A 4 -10.02 -10.98 4.82
CA ILE A 4 -8.92 -11.59 4.06
C ILE A 4 -9.40 -12.73 3.14
N ASN A 5 -10.33 -13.56 3.60
CA ASN A 5 -10.94 -14.60 2.78
C ASN A 5 -11.85 -14.02 1.69
N TRP A 6 -12.56 -12.93 2.00
CA TRP A 6 -13.30 -12.17 1.00
C TRP A 6 -12.35 -11.65 -0.09
N CYS A 7 -11.22 -11.06 0.29
CA CYS A 7 -10.21 -10.58 -0.67
C CYS A 7 -9.66 -11.69 -1.58
N ALA A 8 -9.43 -12.87 -1.03
CA ALA A 8 -8.95 -14.01 -1.80
C ALA A 8 -10.01 -14.59 -2.75
N SER A 9 -11.30 -14.45 -2.41
CA SER A 9 -12.41 -14.95 -3.22
C SER A 9 -12.77 -14.05 -4.41
N LYS A 10 -12.27 -12.81 -4.46
CA LYS A 10 -12.65 -11.83 -5.49
C LYS A 10 -11.75 -11.88 -6.71
N ARG A 11 -12.33 -11.65 -7.88
CA ARG A 11 -11.55 -11.39 -9.09
C ARG A 11 -10.72 -10.13 -8.90
N GLY A 12 -9.42 -10.21 -9.17
CA GLY A 12 -8.47 -9.11 -8.88
C GLY A 12 -8.11 -8.95 -7.41
N GLY A 13 -8.61 -9.83 -6.54
CA GLY A 13 -8.21 -9.87 -5.13
C GLY A 13 -6.86 -10.54 -4.92
N LEU A 14 -6.62 -11.05 -3.72
CA LEU A 14 -5.32 -11.61 -3.34
C LEU A 14 -5.05 -12.95 -4.05
N THR A 15 -3.94 -13.01 -4.77
CA THR A 15 -3.48 -14.23 -5.46
C THR A 15 -1.98 -14.41 -5.21
N LEU A 16 -1.58 -15.61 -4.80
CA LEU A 16 -0.16 -15.97 -4.71
C LEU A 16 0.40 -16.18 -6.12
N VAL A 17 1.47 -15.49 -6.42
CA VAL A 17 2.25 -15.58 -7.67
C VAL A 17 3.73 -15.78 -7.32
N GLU A 18 4.60 -15.88 -8.32
CA GLU A 18 6.04 -15.94 -8.04
C GLU A 18 6.56 -14.63 -7.44
N PRO A 19 7.42 -14.69 -6.39
CA PRO A 19 8.13 -13.53 -5.88
C PRO A 19 8.92 -12.83 -6.98
N ASN A 20 8.86 -11.49 -7.01
CA ASN A 20 9.52 -10.72 -8.06
C ASN A 20 10.19 -9.46 -7.49
N ALA A 21 11.49 -9.58 -7.18
CA ALA A 21 12.28 -8.48 -6.64
C ALA A 21 12.46 -7.32 -7.63
N ASN A 22 12.61 -7.60 -8.92
CA ASN A 22 12.80 -6.56 -9.94
C ASN A 22 11.52 -5.73 -10.11
N LEU A 23 10.36 -6.37 -10.10
CA LEU A 23 9.08 -5.65 -10.18
C LEU A 23 8.83 -4.84 -8.89
N ALA A 24 9.26 -5.33 -7.74
CA ALA A 24 9.20 -4.58 -6.47
C ALA A 24 10.00 -3.28 -6.56
N GLU A 25 11.22 -3.32 -7.09
CA GLU A 25 12.04 -2.12 -7.33
C GLU A 25 11.37 -1.14 -8.31
N ALA A 26 10.70 -1.66 -9.34
CA ALA A 26 9.96 -0.81 -10.28
C ALA A 26 8.79 -0.08 -9.58
N TYR A 27 8.09 -0.72 -8.64
CA TYR A 27 7.06 -0.05 -7.84
C TYR A 27 7.62 0.97 -6.85
N ILE A 28 8.79 0.72 -6.28
CA ILE A 28 9.49 1.74 -5.46
C ILE A 28 9.80 2.98 -6.32
N LYS A 29 10.30 2.78 -7.54
CA LYS A 29 10.55 3.89 -8.46
C LYS A 29 9.27 4.67 -8.78
N LYS A 30 8.16 3.98 -9.02
CA LYS A 30 6.86 4.63 -9.19
C LYS A 30 6.43 5.45 -7.96
N ALA A 31 6.69 4.95 -6.77
CA ALA A 31 6.42 5.69 -5.54
C ALA A 31 7.28 6.96 -5.42
N GLU A 32 8.55 6.89 -5.78
CA GLU A 32 9.45 8.05 -5.83
C GLU A 32 8.99 9.09 -6.85
N GLU A 33 8.58 8.67 -8.05
CA GLU A 33 8.02 9.55 -9.08
C GLU A 33 6.71 10.20 -8.63
N ALA A 34 5.85 9.46 -7.90
CA ALA A 34 4.64 10.01 -7.32
C ALA A 34 4.93 11.09 -6.26
N LEU A 35 5.95 10.90 -5.42
CA LEU A 35 6.39 11.93 -4.47
C LEU A 35 6.91 13.19 -5.18
N GLU A 36 7.63 13.04 -6.28
CA GLU A 36 8.06 14.18 -7.07
C GLU A 36 6.87 14.94 -7.66
N SER A 37 5.85 14.22 -8.11
CA SER A 37 4.59 14.82 -8.57
C SER A 37 3.87 15.62 -7.48
N VAL A 38 3.94 15.19 -6.22
CA VAL A 38 3.39 15.94 -5.08
C VAL A 38 4.08 17.32 -4.95
N ARG A 39 5.38 17.37 -5.17
CA ARG A 39 6.17 18.61 -5.03
C ARG A 39 5.86 19.64 -6.12
N VAL A 40 5.69 19.18 -7.35
CA VAL A 40 5.49 20.08 -8.51
C VAL A 40 4.03 20.42 -8.76
N ASN A 41 3.10 19.67 -8.22
CA ASN A 41 1.67 19.90 -8.41
C ASN A 41 1.18 21.03 -7.51
N ILE A 42 0.34 21.92 -8.05
CA ILE A 42 -0.24 23.05 -7.31
C ILE A 42 -1.69 22.81 -6.89
N ILE A 43 -2.35 21.82 -7.48
CA ILE A 43 -3.74 21.49 -7.19
C ILE A 43 -3.81 20.48 -6.04
N LYS A 44 -4.55 20.83 -4.98
CA LYS A 44 -4.67 20.03 -3.76
C LYS A 44 -5.16 18.60 -4.04
N ASP A 45 -6.21 18.45 -4.85
CA ASP A 45 -6.77 17.13 -5.16
C ASP A 45 -5.78 16.22 -5.89
N TRP A 46 -4.98 16.77 -6.80
CA TRP A 46 -3.91 16.02 -7.48
C TRP A 46 -2.75 15.69 -6.53
N LYS A 47 -2.43 16.58 -5.60
CA LYS A 47 -1.45 16.25 -4.54
C LYS A 47 -1.92 15.11 -3.64
N ILE A 48 -3.18 15.10 -3.26
CA ILE A 48 -3.79 14.00 -2.49
C ILE A 48 -3.67 12.69 -3.27
N SER A 49 -4.06 12.70 -4.54
CA SER A 49 -4.02 11.51 -5.39
C SER A 49 -2.58 10.98 -5.56
N THR A 50 -1.62 11.84 -5.82
CA THR A 50 -0.22 11.42 -6.02
C THR A 50 0.46 11.04 -4.71
N ALA A 51 0.16 11.69 -3.59
CA ALA A 51 0.63 11.28 -2.27
C ALA A 51 0.10 9.88 -1.90
N TYR A 52 -1.18 9.62 -2.16
CA TYR A 52 -1.74 8.29 -1.98
C TYR A 52 -1.04 7.24 -2.86
N HIS A 53 -0.78 7.53 -4.13
CA HIS A 53 -0.07 6.60 -5.01
C HIS A 53 1.35 6.31 -4.51
N ALA A 54 2.05 7.30 -3.95
CA ALA A 54 3.35 7.07 -3.33
C ALA A 54 3.25 6.08 -2.16
N ILE A 55 2.26 6.24 -1.29
CA ILE A 55 1.99 5.34 -0.17
C ILE A 55 1.63 3.94 -0.67
N TYR A 56 0.70 3.87 -1.62
CA TYR A 56 0.20 2.60 -2.16
C TYR A 56 1.28 1.80 -2.89
N PHE A 57 2.03 2.41 -3.79
CA PHE A 57 3.09 1.72 -4.53
C PHE A 57 4.24 1.28 -3.62
N SER A 58 4.53 2.03 -2.56
CA SER A 58 5.50 1.62 -1.54
C SER A 58 5.06 0.32 -0.85
N LEU A 59 3.80 0.24 -0.44
CA LEU A 59 3.23 -0.94 0.19
C LEU A 59 3.12 -2.11 -0.81
N TYR A 60 2.66 -1.83 -2.02
CA TYR A 60 2.48 -2.86 -3.05
C TYR A 60 3.81 -3.48 -3.50
N ALA A 61 4.91 -2.73 -3.46
CA ALA A 61 6.25 -3.27 -3.71
C ALA A 61 6.58 -4.44 -2.76
N LEU A 62 6.15 -4.36 -1.50
CA LEU A 62 6.34 -5.46 -0.53
C LEU A 62 5.55 -6.70 -0.94
N LEU A 63 4.28 -6.54 -1.35
CA LEU A 63 3.46 -7.65 -1.80
C LEU A 63 4.09 -8.34 -3.01
N VAL A 64 4.54 -7.57 -3.99
CA VAL A 64 5.17 -8.09 -5.21
C VAL A 64 6.45 -8.85 -4.90
N LYS A 65 7.28 -8.36 -3.99
CA LYS A 65 8.49 -9.06 -3.54
C LYS A 65 8.16 -10.40 -2.86
N ILE A 66 7.08 -10.43 -2.07
CA ILE A 66 6.61 -11.65 -1.41
C ILE A 66 5.98 -12.63 -2.43
N GLY A 67 5.55 -12.14 -3.57
CA GLY A 67 4.82 -12.92 -4.57
C GLY A 67 3.32 -12.92 -4.33
N VAL A 68 2.75 -11.74 -4.12
CA VAL A 68 1.31 -11.52 -3.99
C VAL A 68 0.86 -10.50 -5.01
N LYS A 69 -0.12 -10.87 -5.83
CA LYS A 69 -0.82 -9.95 -6.74
C LYS A 69 -2.15 -9.55 -6.11
N CYS A 70 -2.49 -8.26 -6.19
CA CYS A 70 -3.76 -7.71 -5.75
C CYS A 70 -4.07 -6.42 -6.51
N GLU A 71 -5.28 -6.32 -7.07
CA GLU A 71 -5.76 -5.13 -7.78
C GLU A 71 -6.76 -4.32 -6.94
N ILE A 72 -7.21 -4.88 -5.81
CA ILE A 72 -8.13 -4.21 -4.88
C ILE A 72 -7.33 -3.55 -3.77
N HIS A 73 -7.29 -2.22 -3.76
CA HIS A 73 -6.44 -1.44 -2.86
C HIS A 73 -6.70 -1.73 -1.38
N SER A 74 -7.97 -1.85 -0.97
CA SER A 74 -8.30 -2.18 0.41
C SER A 74 -7.86 -3.60 0.82
N CYS A 75 -7.73 -4.51 -0.14
CA CYS A 75 -7.20 -5.86 0.09
C CYS A 75 -5.67 -5.86 0.22
N THR A 76 -4.97 -4.96 -0.46
CA THR A 76 -3.53 -4.76 -0.26
C THR A 76 -3.23 -4.31 1.17
N ILE A 77 -4.03 -3.37 1.70
CA ILE A 77 -3.92 -2.90 3.09
C ILE A 77 -4.27 -4.03 4.08
N GLU A 78 -5.32 -4.78 3.79
CA GLU A 78 -5.70 -5.93 4.63
C GLU A 78 -4.60 -7.00 4.66
N PHE A 79 -3.96 -7.28 3.53
CA PHE A 79 -2.80 -8.17 3.48
C PHE A 79 -1.70 -7.71 4.44
N ALA A 80 -1.36 -6.44 4.41
CA ALA A 80 -0.35 -5.88 5.32
C ALA A 80 -0.77 -6.03 6.78
N ARG A 81 -2.03 -5.80 7.10
CA ARG A 81 -2.59 -5.96 8.46
C ARG A 81 -2.48 -7.39 8.99
N GLN A 82 -2.73 -8.37 8.13
CA GLN A 82 -2.71 -9.79 8.51
C GLN A 82 -1.30 -10.41 8.51
N PHE A 83 -0.45 -10.03 7.56
CA PHE A 83 0.80 -10.75 7.29
C PHE A 83 2.08 -9.92 7.44
N LEU A 84 1.97 -8.59 7.58
CA LEU A 84 3.09 -7.67 7.77
C LEU A 84 3.02 -6.89 9.08
N ASN A 85 2.23 -7.38 10.03
CA ASN A 85 2.00 -6.75 11.34
C ASN A 85 3.25 -6.69 12.24
N GLU A 86 4.32 -7.42 11.91
CA GLU A 86 5.62 -7.26 12.56
C GLU A 86 6.38 -6.01 12.08
N TYR A 87 6.02 -5.46 10.93
CA TYR A 87 6.65 -4.29 10.33
C TYR A 87 5.84 -3.01 10.46
N PHE A 88 4.52 -3.12 10.49
CA PHE A 88 3.60 -1.96 10.55
C PHE A 88 2.77 -1.99 11.82
N SER A 89 2.65 -0.81 12.45
CA SER A 89 1.65 -0.60 13.50
C SER A 89 0.24 -0.45 12.90
N GLU A 90 -0.79 -0.62 13.72
CA GLU A 90 -2.18 -0.35 13.32
C GLU A 90 -2.35 1.11 12.87
N ASP A 91 -1.74 2.08 13.58
CA ASP A 91 -1.80 3.50 13.22
C ASP A 91 -1.23 3.78 11.83
N GLU A 92 -0.16 3.10 11.43
CA GLU A 92 0.42 3.24 10.08
C GLU A 92 -0.48 2.65 9.01
N LEU A 93 -1.16 1.55 9.29
CA LEU A 93 -2.11 0.93 8.36
C LEU A 93 -3.43 1.71 8.31
N ASP A 94 -3.87 2.26 9.42
CA ASP A 94 -5.01 3.19 9.47
C ASP A 94 -4.72 4.46 8.66
N PHE A 95 -3.50 5.01 8.78
CA PHE A 95 -3.05 6.11 7.93
C PHE A 95 -3.15 5.78 6.43
N THR A 96 -2.77 4.57 6.04
CA THR A 96 -2.86 4.12 4.65
C THR A 96 -4.32 4.00 4.20
N GLU A 97 -5.20 3.50 5.06
CA GLU A 97 -6.63 3.36 4.79
C GLU A 97 -7.33 4.73 4.71
N ASP A 98 -7.01 5.65 5.62
CA ASP A 98 -7.50 7.04 5.59
C ASP A 98 -7.03 7.78 4.33
N SER A 99 -5.80 7.50 3.89
CA SER A 99 -5.25 8.07 2.65
C SER A 99 -5.98 7.55 1.41
N LEU A 100 -6.36 6.28 1.38
CA LEU A 100 -7.20 5.70 0.34
C LEU A 100 -8.58 6.40 0.29
N LYS A 101 -9.20 6.58 1.45
CA LYS A 101 -10.49 7.29 1.56
C LYS A 101 -10.38 8.74 1.08
N ALA A 102 -9.35 9.46 1.51
CA ALA A 102 -9.10 10.84 1.08
C ALA A 102 -8.94 10.93 -0.44
N ARG A 103 -8.20 10.00 -1.05
CA ARG A 103 -8.05 9.94 -2.52
C ARG A 103 -9.38 9.69 -3.21
N ILE A 104 -10.20 8.77 -2.72
CA ILE A 104 -11.54 8.48 -3.28
C ILE A 104 -12.43 9.71 -3.17
N ASP A 105 -12.48 10.35 -2.00
CA ASP A 105 -13.31 11.51 -1.75
C ASP A 105 -12.89 12.71 -2.65
N SER A 106 -11.59 12.98 -2.78
CA SER A 106 -11.10 14.09 -3.59
C SER A 106 -11.21 13.87 -5.10
N GLN A 107 -11.12 12.63 -5.56
CA GLN A 107 -11.08 12.29 -6.99
C GLN A 107 -12.47 12.06 -7.58
N TYR A 108 -13.41 11.50 -6.83
CA TYR A 108 -14.69 11.06 -7.36
C TYR A 108 -15.89 11.86 -6.84
N TYR A 109 -15.73 12.68 -5.79
CA TYR A 109 -16.82 13.38 -5.14
C TYR A 109 -16.52 14.88 -4.99
N ILE A 110 -17.38 15.72 -5.53
CA ILE A 110 -17.26 17.18 -5.40
C ILE A 110 -17.69 17.66 -4.00
N ASP A 111 -18.64 16.98 -3.40
CA ASP A 111 -19.27 17.33 -2.12
C ASP A 111 -18.55 16.75 -0.89
N ARG A 112 -17.45 16.05 -1.09
CA ARG A 112 -16.63 15.46 -0.01
C ARG A 112 -15.28 16.15 0.06
N ALA A 113 -15.16 17.13 0.93
CA ALA A 113 -13.91 17.85 1.14
C ALA A 113 -12.96 17.03 2.04
N VAL A 114 -11.70 16.95 1.62
CA VAL A 114 -10.62 16.41 2.47
C VAL A 114 -10.13 17.54 3.39
N SER A 115 -10.07 17.28 4.70
CA SER A 115 -9.60 18.27 5.67
C SER A 115 -8.14 18.65 5.43
N ASP A 116 -7.76 19.87 5.81
CA ASP A 116 -6.37 20.31 5.73
C ASP A 116 -5.46 19.46 6.63
N ALA A 117 -5.96 19.02 7.78
CA ALA A 117 -5.24 18.13 8.68
C ALA A 117 -4.90 16.79 8.01
N GLN A 118 -5.86 16.15 7.32
CA GLN A 118 -5.64 14.91 6.58
C GLN A 118 -4.71 15.11 5.39
N TYR A 119 -4.91 16.19 4.63
CA TYR A 119 -4.02 16.56 3.53
C TYR A 119 -2.57 16.74 3.99
N ASN A 120 -2.36 17.56 5.02
CA ASN A 120 -1.03 17.82 5.56
C ASN A 120 -0.36 16.55 6.10
N LYS A 121 -1.13 15.68 6.76
CA LYS A 121 -0.65 14.39 7.25
C LYS A 121 -0.17 13.50 6.11
N MET A 122 -0.91 13.43 5.00
CA MET A 122 -0.53 12.65 3.82
C MET A 122 0.76 13.18 3.18
N VAL A 123 0.84 14.47 2.93
CA VAL A 123 2.01 15.11 2.29
C VAL A 123 3.25 14.97 3.15
N LYS A 124 3.12 15.10 4.48
CA LYS A 124 4.23 14.95 5.42
C LYS A 124 4.71 13.51 5.55
N ASN A 125 3.79 12.55 5.67
CA ASN A 125 4.11 11.17 6.03
C ASN A 125 4.33 10.24 4.83
N ALA A 126 3.93 10.61 3.62
CA ALA A 126 4.16 9.79 2.43
C ALA A 126 5.65 9.51 2.17
N PRO A 127 6.58 10.49 2.26
CA PRO A 127 8.02 10.22 2.14
C PRO A 127 8.55 9.26 3.20
N GLU A 128 8.12 9.44 4.45
CA GLU A 128 8.53 8.58 5.58
C GLU A 128 8.05 7.14 5.40
N PHE A 129 6.82 6.97 4.90
CA PHE A 129 6.25 5.67 4.60
C PHE A 129 7.03 4.94 3.49
N LEU A 130 7.43 5.65 2.43
CA LEU A 130 8.29 5.11 1.39
C LEU A 130 9.64 4.64 1.94
N VAL A 131 10.30 5.45 2.75
CA VAL A 131 11.58 5.10 3.39
C VAL A 131 11.42 3.84 4.24
N LYS A 132 10.36 3.75 5.01
CA LYS A 132 10.05 2.55 5.80
C LYS A 132 9.85 1.30 4.93
N CYS A 133 9.07 1.39 3.86
CA CYS A 133 8.88 0.28 2.94
C CYS A 133 10.20 -0.16 2.27
N LYS A 134 11.06 0.78 1.88
CA LYS A 134 12.40 0.45 1.37
C LYS A 134 13.24 -0.32 2.41
N SER A 135 13.18 0.08 3.67
CA SER A 135 13.83 -0.65 4.77
C SER A 135 13.29 -2.07 4.94
N ILE A 136 11.97 -2.23 4.87
CA ILE A 136 11.31 -3.55 4.97
C ILE A 136 11.72 -4.44 3.79
N LEU A 137 11.78 -3.90 2.57
CA LEU A 137 12.21 -4.67 1.38
C LEU A 137 13.57 -5.35 1.58
N VAL A 138 14.51 -4.66 2.22
CA VAL A 138 15.85 -5.23 2.53
C VAL A 138 15.74 -6.38 3.52
N LYS A 139 14.81 -6.34 4.46
CA LYS A 139 14.58 -7.37 5.48
C LYS A 139 13.84 -8.61 4.93
N LEU A 140 13.14 -8.48 3.81
CA LEU A 140 12.40 -9.57 3.16
C LEU A 140 13.34 -10.47 2.36
N ASN A 141 14.13 -11.28 3.05
CA ASN A 141 14.95 -12.33 2.45
C ASN A 141 14.09 -13.56 2.08
N GLU A 142 14.69 -14.54 1.41
CA GLU A 142 13.99 -15.74 0.94
C GLU A 142 13.30 -16.50 2.09
N LYS A 143 13.97 -16.66 3.23
CA LYS A 143 13.40 -17.33 4.41
C LYS A 143 12.14 -16.60 4.89
N LYS A 144 12.19 -15.28 5.03
CA LYS A 144 11.08 -14.46 5.49
C LYS A 144 9.90 -14.49 4.51
N ILE A 145 10.19 -14.40 3.22
CA ILE A 145 9.19 -14.52 2.16
C ILE A 145 8.48 -15.87 2.25
N ASN A 146 9.22 -16.98 2.39
CA ASN A 146 8.62 -18.30 2.50
C ASN A 146 7.75 -18.46 3.76
N GLU A 147 8.17 -17.88 4.90
CA GLU A 147 7.37 -17.87 6.14
C GLU A 147 6.02 -17.13 5.95
N ILE A 148 6.05 -15.96 5.34
CA ILE A 148 4.85 -15.17 5.07
C ILE A 148 3.94 -15.92 4.10
N ARG A 149 4.48 -16.46 3.01
CA ARG A 149 3.72 -17.23 2.02
C ARG A 149 3.07 -18.47 2.62
N LYS A 150 3.75 -19.15 3.55
CA LYS A 150 3.17 -20.27 4.29
C LYS A 150 1.98 -19.82 5.13
N LYS A 151 2.13 -18.76 5.92
CA LYS A 151 1.02 -18.17 6.70
C LYS A 151 -0.18 -17.81 5.81
N CYS A 152 0.09 -17.24 4.62
CA CYS A 152 -0.98 -16.92 3.66
C CYS A 152 -1.74 -18.17 3.22
N ARG A 153 -1.04 -19.24 2.83
CA ARG A 153 -1.68 -20.50 2.41
C ARG A 153 -2.50 -21.16 3.51
N ASP A 154 -2.00 -21.09 4.74
CA ASP A 154 -2.67 -21.71 5.90
C ASP A 154 -3.93 -20.91 6.31
N ARG A 155 -3.94 -19.60 6.07
CA ARG A 155 -4.99 -18.65 6.51
C ARG A 155 -6.09 -18.44 5.47
N ILE A 156 -5.75 -18.42 4.20
CA ILE A 156 -6.67 -18.20 3.09
C ILE A 156 -7.26 -19.56 2.67
N LYS A 157 -8.57 -19.68 2.79
CA LYS A 157 -9.33 -20.91 2.46
C LYS A 157 -10.16 -20.73 1.20
#